data_ab5ee85b084c2e4c70c2685b1e1f7f67
#
_entry.id   ab5ee85b084c2e4c70c2685b1e1f7f67
#
_cell.length_a   1.000
_cell.length_b   1.000
_cell.length_c   1.000
_cell.angle_alpha   90.00
_cell.angle_beta   90.00
_cell.angle_gamma   90.00
#
_symmetry.space_group_name_H-M   'P 1'
#
loop_
_entity.id
_entity.type
_entity.pdbx_description
1 polymer ?
#
loop_
_entity_poly.entity_id
_entity_poly.type
_entity_poly.pdbx_seq_one_letter_code
_entity_poly.pdbx_strand_id
1 'polypeptide(L)'
;MLLDDDGNEVPEGQPGELHVRGPNICLGYWRNPTATKESISPDGWLKSGDVAVVKNGWFWIVDRKKELIKVNALQVAPAELEAVLLEFDPVADAAAVGITLDGQEWPRAYVALKDEYKGKTTAEDIHAHMKIKVAKHKQLVGGITFVDEVPKLQSGKIMRKVVKEWAKRDAEKMGKARL
;
A
#
# COMPACT_ATOMS: atom_id res chain seq x y z
N MET A 1 13.92 14.59 8.15
CA MET A 1 14.56 13.36 8.65
C MET A 1 13.66 12.17 8.40
N LEU A 2 14.23 10.97 8.36
CA LEU A 2 13.49 9.71 8.28
C LEU A 2 13.68 8.95 9.58
N LEU A 3 12.58 8.48 10.20
CA LEU A 3 12.60 7.75 11.46
C LEU A 3 12.01 6.34 11.31
N ASP A 4 12.55 5.38 12.06
CA ASP A 4 11.97 4.06 12.24
C ASP A 4 10.76 4.08 13.20
N ASP A 5 10.19 2.91 13.50
CA ASP A 5 9.04 2.80 14.42
C ASP A 5 9.43 3.08 15.89
N ASP A 6 10.72 3.00 16.24
CA ASP A 6 11.27 3.30 17.57
C ASP A 6 11.68 4.77 17.72
N GLY A 7 11.59 5.56 16.64
CA GLY A 7 11.92 6.99 16.62
C GLY A 7 13.40 7.29 16.39
N ASN A 8 14.20 6.32 15.97
CA ASN A 8 15.60 6.51 15.61
C ASN A 8 15.73 6.94 14.14
N GLU A 9 16.72 7.78 13.84
CA GLU A 9 17.01 8.17 12.47
C GLU A 9 17.57 6.98 11.68
N VAL A 10 16.98 6.72 10.49
CA VAL A 10 17.41 5.61 9.63
C VAL A 10 18.57 6.02 8.74
N PRO A 11 19.52 5.10 8.45
CA PRO A 11 20.62 5.34 7.53
C PRO A 11 20.13 5.62 6.09
N GLU A 12 20.95 6.32 5.30
CA GLU A 12 20.69 6.51 3.88
C GLU A 12 20.50 5.17 3.16
N GLY A 13 19.49 5.10 2.30
CA GLY A 13 19.10 3.89 1.59
C GLY A 13 18.09 3.01 2.34
N GLN A 14 17.83 3.27 3.62
CA GLN A 14 16.80 2.56 4.40
C GLN A 14 15.47 3.33 4.40
N PRO A 15 14.32 2.63 4.40
CA PRO A 15 13.03 3.27 4.51
C PRO A 15 12.74 3.75 5.93
N GLY A 16 12.17 4.95 6.05
CA GLY A 16 11.71 5.50 7.32
C GLY A 16 10.54 6.45 7.12
N GLU A 17 9.77 6.73 8.18
CA GLU A 17 8.70 7.71 8.14
C GLU A 17 9.28 9.12 7.97
N LEU A 18 8.78 9.84 6.97
CA LEU A 18 9.23 11.21 6.68
C LEU A 18 8.68 12.18 7.71
N HIS A 19 9.57 12.79 8.47
CA HIS A 19 9.27 13.89 9.37
C HIS A 19 9.80 15.19 8.77
N VAL A 20 8.96 16.24 8.75
CA VAL A 20 9.30 17.54 8.17
C VAL A 20 9.11 18.66 9.19
N ARG A 21 9.99 19.68 9.17
CA ARG A 21 9.90 20.86 10.01
C ARG A 21 10.29 22.08 9.20
N GLY A 22 9.54 23.17 9.36
CA GLY A 22 9.82 24.43 8.67
C GLY A 22 8.69 25.44 8.85
N PRO A 23 8.87 26.68 8.39
CA PRO A 23 7.88 27.74 8.56
C PRO A 23 6.59 27.52 7.77
N ASN A 24 6.59 26.60 6.83
CA ASN A 24 5.44 26.21 6.00
C ASN A 24 4.59 25.08 6.62
N ILE A 25 4.98 24.55 7.80
CA ILE A 25 4.19 23.54 8.51
C ILE A 25 3.00 24.21 9.18
N CYS A 26 1.82 23.60 9.04
CA CYS A 26 0.59 24.11 9.66
C CYS A 26 0.69 24.11 11.20
N LEU A 27 -0.07 25.01 11.85
CA LEU A 27 -0.12 25.10 13.31
C LEU A 27 -0.84 23.91 13.97
N GLY A 28 -1.63 23.17 13.20
CA GLY A 28 -2.38 22.01 13.68
C GLY A 28 -3.68 21.79 12.91
N TYR A 29 -4.45 20.82 13.37
CA TYR A 29 -5.76 20.48 12.80
C TYR A 29 -6.85 21.32 13.46
N TRP A 30 -7.69 21.95 12.65
CA TRP A 30 -8.77 22.80 13.12
C TRP A 30 -9.69 22.08 14.11
N ARG A 31 -9.83 22.64 15.31
CA ARG A 31 -10.67 22.10 16.41
C ARG A 31 -10.37 20.62 16.75
N ASN A 32 -9.16 20.14 16.48
CA ASN A 32 -8.76 18.79 16.80
C ASN A 32 -7.37 18.76 17.46
N PRO A 33 -7.29 19.09 18.76
CA PRO A 33 -6.01 19.13 19.49
C PRO A 33 -5.37 17.75 19.63
N THR A 34 -6.17 16.68 19.67
CA THR A 34 -5.66 15.31 19.76
C THR A 34 -4.89 14.95 18.49
N ALA A 35 -5.52 15.09 17.31
CA ALA A 35 -4.84 14.84 16.05
C ALA A 35 -3.62 15.75 15.85
N THR A 36 -3.66 16.99 16.34
CA THR A 36 -2.51 17.89 16.30
C THR A 36 -1.34 17.34 17.10
N LYS A 37 -1.56 16.90 18.35
CA LYS A 37 -0.51 16.31 19.20
C LYS A 37 0.05 15.02 18.66
N GLU A 38 -0.77 14.21 18.00
CA GLU A 38 -0.34 12.95 17.38
C GLU A 38 0.51 13.18 16.13
N SER A 39 0.23 14.27 15.39
CA SER A 39 0.88 14.55 14.10
C SER A 39 2.05 15.53 14.21
N ILE A 40 2.05 16.44 15.17
CA ILE A 40 3.09 17.45 15.32
C ILE A 40 3.72 17.30 16.70
N SER A 41 5.02 17.04 16.72
CA SER A 41 5.80 16.93 17.96
C SER A 41 5.94 18.31 18.65
N PRO A 42 6.26 18.34 19.97
CA PRO A 42 6.43 19.61 20.70
C PRO A 42 7.52 20.51 20.14
N ASP A 43 8.52 19.97 19.48
CA ASP A 43 9.62 20.68 18.81
C ASP A 43 9.34 21.01 17.33
N GLY A 44 8.09 20.82 16.88
CA GLY A 44 7.57 21.31 15.59
C GLY A 44 7.82 20.38 14.40
N TRP A 45 8.12 19.11 14.61
CA TRP A 45 8.20 18.13 13.52
C TRP A 45 6.83 17.56 13.20
N LEU A 46 6.42 17.67 11.94
CA LEU A 46 5.23 17.03 11.40
C LEU A 46 5.57 15.60 10.95
N LYS A 47 4.88 14.61 11.49
CA LYS A 47 4.82 13.24 10.98
C LYS A 47 3.96 13.24 9.72
N SER A 48 4.57 13.07 8.55
CA SER A 48 3.81 13.12 7.28
C SER A 48 2.90 11.90 7.09
N GLY A 49 3.24 10.78 7.72
CA GLY A 49 2.62 9.48 7.51
C GLY A 49 3.04 8.84 6.18
N ASP A 50 4.00 9.42 5.47
CA ASP A 50 4.60 8.86 4.26
C ASP A 50 5.93 8.20 4.63
N VAL A 51 6.21 7.03 4.05
CA VAL A 51 7.50 6.36 4.15
C VAL A 51 8.34 6.75 2.95
N ALA A 52 9.59 7.12 3.19
CA ALA A 52 10.52 7.53 2.17
C ALA A 52 11.88 6.84 2.34
N VAL A 53 12.70 6.91 1.29
CA VAL A 53 14.11 6.51 1.28
C VAL A 53 14.92 7.71 0.79
N VAL A 54 16.06 7.98 1.42
CA VAL A 54 17.03 8.97 0.91
C VAL A 54 18.07 8.27 0.06
N LYS A 55 18.33 8.80 -1.13
CA LYS A 55 19.43 8.37 -2.01
C LYS A 55 20.08 9.60 -2.65
N ASN A 56 21.36 9.77 -2.47
CA ASN A 56 22.14 10.91 -3.01
C ASN A 56 21.50 12.27 -2.65
N GLY A 57 20.99 12.41 -1.42
CA GLY A 57 20.36 13.64 -0.94
C GLY A 57 18.91 13.86 -1.42
N TRP A 58 18.35 12.96 -2.23
CA TRP A 58 16.96 13.04 -2.70
C TRP A 58 16.05 12.10 -1.92
N PHE A 59 14.83 12.59 -1.61
CA PHE A 59 13.78 11.81 -0.96
C PHE A 59 12.90 11.14 -2.00
N TRP A 60 12.77 9.82 -1.90
CA TRP A 60 11.90 9.00 -2.74
C TRP A 60 10.78 8.46 -1.87
N ILE A 61 9.54 8.91 -2.15
CA ILE A 61 8.36 8.40 -1.43
C ILE A 61 8.11 6.95 -1.87
N VAL A 62 8.03 6.06 -0.90
CA VAL A 62 7.74 4.63 -1.11
C VAL A 62 6.23 4.40 -1.12
N ASP A 63 5.56 4.76 -0.01
CA ASP A 63 4.10 4.67 0.14
C ASP A 63 3.68 5.35 1.46
N ARG A 64 2.40 5.32 1.76
CA ARG A 64 1.86 5.71 3.06
C ARG A 64 2.11 4.65 4.12
N LYS A 65 2.59 5.03 5.31
CA LYS A 65 2.88 4.12 6.43
C LYS A 65 1.69 3.19 6.76
N LYS A 66 0.47 3.74 6.79
CA LYS A 66 -0.79 3.02 7.04
C LYS A 66 -1.30 2.17 5.87
N GLU A 67 -0.72 2.32 4.69
CA GLU A 67 -1.07 1.54 3.50
C GLU A 67 -0.11 0.36 3.27
N LEU A 68 1.10 0.40 3.85
CA LEU A 68 2.07 -0.69 3.74
C LEU A 68 1.50 -2.00 4.29
N ILE A 69 1.69 -3.06 3.53
CA ILE A 69 1.29 -4.42 3.89
C ILE A 69 2.44 -5.06 4.67
N LYS A 70 2.15 -5.61 5.85
CA LYS A 70 3.16 -6.24 6.72
C LYS A 70 3.20 -7.74 6.51
N VAL A 71 4.16 -8.22 5.71
CA VAL A 71 4.36 -9.65 5.43
C VAL A 71 5.58 -10.15 6.21
N ASN A 72 5.36 -10.93 7.28
CA ASN A 72 6.46 -11.47 8.10
C ASN A 72 7.49 -10.40 8.51
N ALA A 73 7.03 -9.28 9.09
CA ALA A 73 7.84 -8.11 9.46
C ALA A 73 8.47 -7.33 8.27
N LEU A 74 8.29 -7.77 7.03
CA LEU A 74 8.70 -7.03 5.85
C LEU A 74 7.57 -6.12 5.39
N GLN A 75 7.91 -4.91 4.96
CA GLN A 75 6.95 -3.94 4.45
C GLN A 75 6.85 -4.05 2.93
N VAL A 76 5.62 -4.15 2.42
CA VAL A 76 5.31 -4.20 0.99
C VAL A 76 4.45 -3.01 0.63
N ALA A 77 4.93 -2.19 -0.31
CA ALA A 77 4.21 -1.05 -0.81
C ALA A 77 3.13 -1.48 -1.83
N PRO A 78 1.84 -1.23 -1.60
CA PRO A 78 0.79 -1.49 -2.59
C PRO A 78 1.07 -0.84 -3.94
N ALA A 79 1.59 0.39 -3.97
CA ALA A 79 1.88 1.11 -5.21
C ALA A 79 2.94 0.39 -6.09
N GLU A 80 3.92 -0.29 -5.48
CA GLU A 80 4.90 -1.10 -6.21
C GLU A 80 4.22 -2.30 -6.91
N LEU A 81 3.30 -2.97 -6.20
CA LEU A 81 2.56 -4.11 -6.76
C LEU A 81 1.62 -3.66 -7.88
N GLU A 82 0.94 -2.53 -7.70
CA GLU A 82 0.06 -1.92 -8.69
C GLU A 82 0.83 -1.55 -9.97
N ALA A 83 2.02 -0.96 -9.82
CA ALA A 83 2.88 -0.63 -10.95
C ALA A 83 3.28 -1.88 -11.75
N VAL A 84 3.70 -2.95 -11.07
CA VAL A 84 4.07 -4.22 -11.73
C VAL A 84 2.85 -4.89 -12.39
N LEU A 85 1.67 -4.84 -11.76
CA LEU A 85 0.43 -5.36 -12.37
C LEU A 85 0.08 -4.62 -13.65
N LEU A 86 0.24 -3.30 -13.68
CA LEU A 86 -0.02 -2.46 -14.87
C LEU A 86 0.99 -2.67 -16.01
N GLU A 87 2.17 -3.27 -15.74
CA GLU A 87 3.09 -3.69 -16.81
C GLU A 87 2.59 -4.92 -17.59
N PHE A 88 1.61 -5.66 -17.05
CA PHE A 88 1.03 -6.81 -17.72
C PHE A 88 -0.06 -6.34 -18.68
N ASP A 89 0.15 -6.51 -19.98
CA ASP A 89 -0.69 -5.96 -21.03
C ASP A 89 -2.20 -6.19 -20.85
N PRO A 90 -2.69 -7.37 -20.40
CA PRO A 90 -4.11 -7.60 -20.17
C PRO A 90 -4.75 -6.73 -19.06
N VAL A 91 -3.96 -6.14 -18.18
CA VAL A 91 -4.45 -5.36 -17.04
C VAL A 91 -4.75 -3.94 -17.47
N ALA A 92 -5.99 -3.51 -17.27
CA ALA A 92 -6.42 -2.12 -17.48
C ALA A 92 -6.17 -1.28 -16.22
N ASP A 93 -6.43 -1.86 -15.05
CA ASP A 93 -6.28 -1.18 -13.76
C ASP A 93 -6.11 -2.18 -12.63
N ALA A 94 -5.46 -1.76 -11.53
CA ALA A 94 -5.24 -2.63 -10.39
C ALA A 94 -5.19 -1.86 -9.08
N ALA A 95 -5.64 -2.52 -8.00
CA ALA A 95 -5.46 -2.04 -6.63
C ALA A 95 -4.95 -3.19 -5.75
N ALA A 96 -3.87 -2.93 -5.00
CA ALA A 96 -3.31 -3.89 -4.06
C ALA A 96 -3.57 -3.45 -2.61
N VAL A 97 -3.87 -4.42 -1.75
CA VAL A 97 -4.08 -4.22 -0.31
C VAL A 97 -3.62 -5.45 0.47
N GLY A 98 -3.42 -5.29 1.78
CA GLY A 98 -3.27 -6.43 2.68
C GLY A 98 -4.61 -7.10 2.96
N ILE A 99 -4.60 -8.43 2.97
CA ILE A 99 -5.69 -9.27 3.49
C ILE A 99 -5.16 -10.07 4.67
N THR A 100 -5.90 -10.10 5.78
CA THR A 100 -5.50 -10.89 6.95
C THR A 100 -6.13 -12.28 6.86
N LEU A 101 -5.29 -13.30 6.78
CA LEU A 101 -5.66 -14.71 6.77
C LEU A 101 -4.87 -15.43 7.87
N ASP A 102 -5.56 -16.18 8.73
CA ASP A 102 -4.95 -16.93 9.83
C ASP A 102 -4.02 -16.07 10.72
N GLY A 103 -4.42 -14.81 10.98
CA GLY A 103 -3.66 -13.87 11.81
C GLY A 103 -2.45 -13.21 11.12
N GLN A 104 -2.20 -13.51 9.84
CA GLN A 104 -1.09 -12.96 9.07
C GLN A 104 -1.59 -12.12 7.91
N GLU A 105 -0.89 -11.02 7.60
CA GLU A 105 -1.23 -10.15 6.48
C GLU A 105 -0.52 -10.60 5.21
N TRP A 106 -1.26 -10.66 4.10
CA TRP A 106 -0.77 -11.06 2.78
C TRP A 106 -1.18 -10.08 1.70
N PRO A 107 -0.35 -9.84 0.67
CA PRO A 107 -0.73 -9.02 -0.47
C PRO A 107 -1.85 -9.68 -1.28
N ARG A 108 -2.88 -8.90 -1.59
CA ARG A 108 -4.03 -9.25 -2.43
C ARG A 108 -4.24 -8.17 -3.48
N ALA A 109 -4.64 -8.57 -4.68
CA ALA A 109 -4.96 -7.64 -5.75
C ALA A 109 -6.42 -7.74 -6.21
N TYR A 110 -6.98 -6.59 -6.57
CA TYR A 110 -8.21 -6.43 -7.33
C TYR A 110 -7.84 -5.87 -8.69
N VAL A 111 -8.18 -6.60 -9.76
CA VAL A 111 -7.67 -6.34 -11.10
C VAL A 111 -8.82 -6.18 -12.07
N ALA A 112 -8.84 -5.07 -12.78
CA ALA A 112 -9.70 -4.84 -13.93
C ALA A 112 -8.93 -5.18 -15.20
N LEU A 113 -9.50 -6.05 -16.05
CA LEU A 113 -8.92 -6.41 -17.33
C LEU A 113 -9.43 -5.49 -18.44
N LYS A 114 -8.61 -5.26 -19.46
CA LYS A 114 -9.07 -4.69 -20.71
C LYS A 114 -10.14 -5.59 -21.35
N ASP A 115 -11.11 -5.03 -22.05
CA ASP A 115 -12.28 -5.77 -22.54
C ASP A 115 -11.91 -6.96 -23.43
N GLU A 116 -10.89 -6.83 -24.27
CA GLU A 116 -10.39 -7.87 -25.16
C GLU A 116 -9.77 -9.09 -24.45
N TYR A 117 -9.40 -8.95 -23.17
CA TYR A 117 -8.77 -9.99 -22.35
C TYR A 117 -9.71 -10.60 -21.31
N LYS A 118 -10.93 -10.06 -21.16
CA LYS A 118 -11.94 -10.61 -20.25
C LYS A 118 -12.31 -12.05 -20.65
N GLY A 119 -12.27 -12.96 -19.67
CA GLY A 119 -12.52 -14.38 -19.89
C GLY A 119 -11.38 -15.16 -20.57
N LYS A 120 -10.26 -14.48 -20.92
CA LYS A 120 -9.07 -15.12 -21.52
C LYS A 120 -7.87 -15.12 -20.56
N THR A 121 -7.74 -14.11 -19.72
CA THR A 121 -6.67 -13.99 -18.73
C THR A 121 -7.12 -14.58 -17.41
N THR A 122 -6.27 -15.43 -16.83
CA THR A 122 -6.51 -16.10 -15.56
C THR A 122 -5.72 -15.46 -14.42
N ALA A 123 -6.04 -15.81 -13.17
CA ALA A 123 -5.25 -15.39 -12.01
C ALA A 123 -3.83 -15.99 -12.07
N GLU A 124 -3.70 -17.19 -12.60
CA GLU A 124 -2.42 -17.89 -12.80
C GLU A 124 -1.50 -17.13 -13.74
N ASP A 125 -2.02 -16.53 -14.81
CA ASP A 125 -1.22 -15.72 -15.74
C ASP A 125 -0.66 -14.48 -15.03
N ILE A 126 -1.47 -13.82 -14.19
CA ILE A 126 -1.04 -12.69 -13.37
C ILE A 126 -0.01 -13.14 -12.33
N HIS A 127 -0.24 -14.28 -11.65
CA HIS A 127 0.73 -14.83 -10.71
C HIS A 127 2.07 -15.14 -11.38
N ALA A 128 2.05 -15.71 -12.59
CA ALA A 128 3.26 -15.99 -13.37
C ALA A 128 4.02 -14.70 -13.70
N HIS A 129 3.31 -13.63 -14.13
CA HIS A 129 3.91 -12.32 -14.37
C HIS A 129 4.54 -11.75 -13.10
N MET A 130 3.80 -11.73 -11.99
CA MET A 130 4.28 -11.18 -10.71
C MET A 130 5.51 -11.95 -10.19
N LYS A 131 5.52 -13.28 -10.35
CA LYS A 131 6.58 -14.17 -9.82
C LYS A 131 7.98 -13.82 -10.34
N ILE A 132 8.10 -13.35 -11.57
CA ILE A 132 9.39 -12.99 -12.20
C ILE A 132 9.77 -11.51 -11.94
N LYS A 133 8.84 -10.69 -11.45
CA LYS A 133 9.04 -9.25 -11.29
C LYS A 133 9.26 -8.83 -9.84
N VAL A 134 8.70 -9.55 -8.87
CA VAL A 134 8.75 -9.16 -7.47
C VAL A 134 9.36 -10.23 -6.58
N ALA A 135 9.96 -9.79 -5.47
CA ALA A 135 10.50 -10.69 -4.45
C ALA A 135 9.40 -11.58 -3.82
N LYS A 136 9.78 -12.73 -3.27
CA LYS A 136 8.85 -13.76 -2.74
C LYS A 136 7.81 -13.20 -1.76
N HIS A 137 8.22 -12.32 -0.83
CA HIS A 137 7.32 -11.73 0.17
C HIS A 137 6.33 -10.71 -0.42
N LYS A 138 6.56 -10.24 -1.65
CA LYS A 138 5.70 -9.30 -2.38
C LYS A 138 4.69 -9.99 -3.30
N GLN A 139 4.71 -11.32 -3.37
CA GLN A 139 3.78 -12.06 -4.21
C GLN A 139 2.36 -12.01 -3.66
N LEU A 140 1.36 -12.08 -4.54
CA LEU A 140 -0.06 -11.95 -4.23
C LEU A 140 -0.63 -13.21 -3.55
N VAL A 141 -0.02 -13.63 -2.43
CA VAL A 141 -0.43 -14.84 -1.69
C VAL A 141 -1.87 -14.73 -1.19
N GLY A 142 -2.34 -13.52 -0.88
CA GLY A 142 -3.72 -13.23 -0.53
C GLY A 142 -4.72 -13.40 -1.67
N GLY A 143 -4.23 -13.72 -2.88
CA GLY A 143 -5.03 -14.00 -4.07
C GLY A 143 -5.33 -12.78 -4.94
N ILE A 144 -6.01 -13.05 -6.06
CA ILE A 144 -6.43 -12.07 -7.05
C ILE A 144 -7.94 -12.17 -7.23
N THR A 145 -8.61 -11.03 -7.31
CA THR A 145 -10.03 -10.93 -7.67
C THR A 145 -10.17 -10.05 -8.89
N PHE A 146 -10.82 -10.55 -9.92
CA PHE A 146 -11.20 -9.72 -11.06
C PHE A 146 -12.41 -8.87 -10.69
N VAL A 147 -12.35 -7.60 -11.08
CA VAL A 147 -13.40 -6.61 -10.90
C VAL A 147 -13.69 -5.89 -12.21
N ASP A 148 -14.86 -5.33 -12.34
CA ASP A 148 -15.18 -4.53 -13.54
C ASP A 148 -14.42 -3.22 -13.52
N GLU A 149 -14.27 -2.60 -12.36
CA GLU A 149 -13.61 -1.31 -12.18
C GLU A 149 -12.94 -1.21 -10.79
N VAL A 150 -11.75 -0.59 -10.75
CA VAL A 150 -11.08 -0.20 -9.50
C VAL A 150 -11.68 1.11 -9.00
N PRO A 151 -12.16 1.19 -7.74
CA PRO A 151 -12.82 2.39 -7.21
C PRO A 151 -11.80 3.53 -7.07
N LYS A 152 -12.05 4.65 -7.74
CA LYS A 152 -11.21 5.86 -7.74
C LYS A 152 -12.01 7.11 -7.43
N LEU A 153 -11.35 8.08 -6.83
CA LEU A 153 -11.82 9.45 -6.76
C LEU A 153 -11.74 10.11 -8.13
N GLN A 154 -12.43 11.21 -8.35
CA GLN A 154 -12.31 12.01 -9.58
C GLN A 154 -10.87 12.46 -9.87
N SER A 155 -10.02 12.55 -8.85
CA SER A 155 -8.58 12.85 -8.99
C SER A 155 -7.74 11.67 -9.50
N GLY A 156 -8.34 10.51 -9.78
CA GLY A 156 -7.65 9.27 -10.18
C GLY A 156 -7.06 8.47 -9.01
N LYS A 157 -7.14 8.96 -7.77
CA LYS A 157 -6.62 8.23 -6.60
C LYS A 157 -7.51 7.06 -6.23
N ILE A 158 -6.90 5.88 -6.03
CA ILE A 158 -7.60 4.67 -5.58
C ILE A 158 -8.27 4.94 -4.22
N MET A 159 -9.54 4.58 -4.11
CA MET A 159 -10.32 4.64 -2.86
C MET A 159 -9.96 3.45 -1.96
N ARG A 160 -8.73 3.46 -1.40
CA ARG A 160 -8.19 2.34 -0.63
C ARG A 160 -9.10 1.87 0.51
N LYS A 161 -9.86 2.76 1.12
CA LYS A 161 -10.85 2.38 2.14
C LYS A 161 -11.85 1.37 1.60
N VAL A 162 -12.38 1.60 0.40
CA VAL A 162 -13.33 0.69 -0.26
C VAL A 162 -12.67 -0.65 -0.57
N VAL A 163 -11.45 -0.61 -1.12
CA VAL A 163 -10.70 -1.84 -1.45
C VAL A 163 -10.36 -2.66 -0.20
N LYS A 164 -10.00 -2.00 0.91
CA LYS A 164 -9.79 -2.67 2.22
C LYS A 164 -11.07 -3.30 2.77
N GLU A 165 -12.24 -2.68 2.55
CA GLU A 165 -13.54 -3.26 2.91
C GLU A 165 -13.86 -4.50 2.06
N TRP A 166 -13.46 -4.51 0.78
CA TRP A 166 -13.57 -5.70 -0.06
C TRP A 166 -12.68 -6.85 0.48
N ALA A 167 -11.41 -6.55 0.78
CA ALA A 167 -10.49 -7.54 1.34
C ALA A 167 -11.00 -8.14 2.66
N LYS A 168 -11.57 -7.31 3.54
CA LYS A 168 -12.17 -7.79 4.79
C LYS A 168 -13.32 -8.76 4.53
N ARG A 169 -14.24 -8.42 3.61
CA ARG A 169 -15.35 -9.32 3.23
C ARG A 169 -14.86 -10.63 2.61
N ASP A 170 -13.82 -10.56 1.79
CA ASP A 170 -13.23 -11.74 1.18
C ASP A 170 -12.55 -12.63 2.22
N ALA A 171 -11.82 -12.06 3.20
CA ALA A 171 -11.25 -12.82 4.31
C ALA A 171 -12.32 -13.57 5.11
N GLU A 172 -13.45 -12.92 5.40
CA GLU A 172 -14.60 -13.55 6.09
C GLU A 172 -15.19 -14.72 5.30
N LYS A 173 -15.29 -14.62 3.95
CA LYS A 173 -15.76 -15.71 3.09
C LYS A 173 -14.76 -16.86 3.05
N MET A 174 -13.47 -16.56 2.91
CA MET A 174 -12.39 -17.57 2.86
C MET A 174 -12.27 -18.32 4.19
N GLY A 175 -12.44 -17.64 5.34
CA GLY A 175 -12.47 -18.26 6.66
C GLY A 175 -13.66 -19.23 6.83
N LYS A 176 -14.85 -18.86 6.33
CA LYS A 176 -16.04 -19.72 6.39
C LYS A 176 -15.96 -20.93 5.45
N ALA A 177 -15.24 -20.85 4.34
CA ALA A 177 -15.07 -21.96 3.40
C ALA A 177 -14.07 -23.05 3.88
N ARG A 178 -13.34 -22.77 4.96
CA ARG A 178 -12.37 -23.70 5.58
C ARG A 178 -12.92 -24.44 6.81
N LEU A 179 -14.13 -24.12 7.24
CA LEU A 179 -14.89 -24.80 8.30
C LEU A 179 -15.90 -25.80 7.70
#